data_0ffbcf7f4350dd79f8a6421c914c499b
#
_entry.id   0ffbcf7f4350dd79f8a6421c914c499b
#
_cell.length_a   1.000
_cell.length_b   1.000
_cell.length_c   1.000
_cell.angle_alpha   90.00
_cell.angle_beta   90.00
_cell.angle_gamma   90.00
#
_symmetry.space_group_name_H-M   'P 1'
#
loop_
_entity.id
_entity.type
_entity.pdbx_description
1 polymer ?
#
loop_
_entity_poly.entity_id
_entity_poly.type
_entity_poly.pdbx_seq_one_letter_code
_entity_poly.pdbx_strand_id
1 'polypeptide(L)'
;GSSMTPRLLPLLTAALLATAALTATAQNLSIGFADPVSSADPQLNNHAGDRSLALQIWDSIIDRRDGQVLPSLAESWKTLDDKTWEFKLRKNVKWQDGQPFTADDIVFSFQRARKVPGSVASYASSLRTVASAEAKDDHTLVIKTTIPDPNLLLSIGAVYLVSRHVGEKATTEDYNAGRAVVGTGPYKLVSYTPGDRSILERNPGYWGPKADWARVDHRYINNASARTAALLSGDVDVIDKVAPADVEKLRKSPQIAIHAYPGLRALLIQPSFRPGPNEFITDNAGKPLANNPLADVRVRQALSIAINRKAIVDRILQGTVTEANQNMPKGSFGYNPTVKDIAYDAARAKALLAEAGYPEGFRLTVHVPGDRYPQAPEALQAVAQFWTRIGVKVNLEVVPWSIYSSRANKNEFAVSVLAWGNGTGEAGYGLVNVFATADAKKGLGNSNWGRYSNEGVDKALEAATVEFNSERREAILRHSAQLISDDVAVIPLFHYKNIWASKKGLKVAPYISDRMAAQMVTREGK
;
A
#
# COMPACT_ATOMS: atom_id res chain seq x y z
N GLY A 1 79.88 9.74 -18.97
CA GLY A 1 78.86 9.91 -17.99
C GLY A 1 77.50 9.71 -18.63
N SER A 2 76.85 8.60 -18.37
CA SER A 2 75.48 8.30 -18.80
C SER A 2 74.53 8.57 -17.65
N SER A 3 73.60 9.49 -17.84
CA SER A 3 72.52 9.79 -16.91
C SER A 3 71.30 8.94 -17.16
N MET A 4 70.94 8.11 -16.19
CA MET A 4 69.67 7.37 -16.16
C MET A 4 68.55 8.29 -15.69
N THR A 5 67.48 8.43 -16.50
CA THR A 5 66.22 9.01 -16.10
C THR A 5 65.21 7.90 -15.76
N PRO A 6 64.48 7.96 -14.65
CA PRO A 6 63.52 6.92 -14.29
C PRO A 6 62.19 7.13 -14.99
N ARG A 7 61.67 6.09 -15.60
CA ARG A 7 60.34 5.98 -16.16
C ARG A 7 59.31 5.83 -15.03
N LEU A 8 58.64 6.94 -14.70
CA LEU A 8 57.56 6.97 -13.67
C LEU A 8 56.16 7.26 -14.24
N LEU A 9 55.92 7.10 -15.54
CA LEU A 9 54.64 7.51 -16.15
C LEU A 9 53.52 6.45 -16.31
N PRO A 10 53.72 5.12 -16.20
CA PRO A 10 52.57 4.22 -16.39
C PRO A 10 51.74 3.90 -15.13
N LEU A 11 52.24 4.21 -13.91
CA LEU A 11 51.53 3.87 -12.68
C LEU A 11 50.44 4.88 -12.29
N LEU A 12 50.57 6.15 -12.65
CA LEU A 12 49.57 7.16 -12.38
C LEU A 12 48.31 7.08 -13.26
N THR A 13 48.47 6.65 -14.52
CA THR A 13 47.37 6.48 -15.45
C THR A 13 46.53 5.24 -15.14
N ALA A 14 47.14 4.17 -14.64
CA ALA A 14 46.39 2.99 -14.21
C ALA A 14 45.60 3.23 -12.91
N ALA A 15 46.13 4.03 -11.99
CA ALA A 15 45.44 4.39 -10.75
C ALA A 15 44.24 5.34 -11.01
N LEU A 16 44.35 6.26 -11.97
CA LEU A 16 43.26 7.15 -12.37
C LEU A 16 42.13 6.42 -13.10
N LEU A 17 42.48 5.43 -13.92
CA LEU A 17 41.50 4.58 -14.63
C LEU A 17 40.81 3.63 -13.65
N ALA A 18 41.50 3.10 -12.64
CA ALA A 18 40.92 2.24 -11.64
C ALA A 18 39.97 3.01 -10.68
N THR A 19 40.31 4.25 -10.32
CA THR A 19 39.42 5.11 -9.52
C THR A 19 38.21 5.58 -10.31
N ALA A 20 38.34 5.86 -11.61
CA ALA A 20 37.20 6.22 -12.47
C ALA A 20 36.27 5.02 -12.71
N ALA A 21 36.80 3.81 -12.83
CA ALA A 21 36.00 2.59 -12.95
C ALA A 21 35.28 2.24 -11.65
N LEU A 22 35.90 2.46 -10.49
CA LEU A 22 35.27 2.29 -9.17
C LEU A 22 34.15 3.30 -8.92
N THR A 23 34.31 4.55 -9.36
CA THR A 23 33.27 5.57 -9.25
C THR A 23 32.11 5.32 -10.22
N ALA A 24 32.35 4.76 -11.40
CA ALA A 24 31.32 4.41 -12.38
C ALA A 24 30.45 3.23 -11.90
N THR A 25 31.04 2.17 -11.30
CA THR A 25 30.32 1.03 -10.73
C THR A 25 29.51 1.41 -9.48
N ALA A 26 29.97 2.39 -8.69
CA ALA A 26 29.28 2.88 -7.50
C ALA A 26 28.02 3.70 -7.80
N GLN A 27 27.72 4.05 -9.05
CA GLN A 27 26.53 4.82 -9.47
C GLN A 27 25.42 3.96 -10.08
N ASN A 28 25.62 2.66 -10.19
CA ASN A 28 24.63 1.73 -10.72
C ASN A 28 23.85 1.05 -9.59
N LEU A 29 22.56 0.88 -9.80
CA LEU A 29 21.66 0.20 -8.86
C LEU A 29 20.94 -0.94 -9.57
N SER A 30 21.00 -2.13 -9.01
CA SER A 30 20.21 -3.27 -9.45
C SER A 30 19.14 -3.59 -8.42
N ILE A 31 17.89 -3.62 -8.86
CA ILE A 31 16.70 -3.88 -8.04
C ILE A 31 16.08 -5.20 -8.46
N GLY A 32 15.88 -6.12 -7.51
CA GLY A 32 15.03 -7.29 -7.69
C GLY A 32 13.65 -7.04 -7.11
N PHE A 33 12.62 -7.01 -7.93
CA PHE A 33 11.26 -6.71 -7.49
C PHE A 33 10.28 -7.83 -7.80
N ALA A 34 9.23 -7.94 -6.96
CA ALA A 34 8.30 -9.06 -6.97
C ALA A 34 7.20 -8.97 -8.01
N ASP A 35 6.68 -7.76 -8.25
CA ASP A 35 5.48 -7.57 -9.05
C ASP A 35 5.84 -7.49 -10.54
N PRO A 36 5.12 -8.24 -11.41
CA PRO A 36 5.38 -8.19 -12.84
C PRO A 36 5.02 -6.84 -13.45
N VAL A 37 5.79 -6.42 -14.45
CA VAL A 37 5.44 -5.30 -15.32
C VAL A 37 4.72 -5.85 -16.54
N SER A 38 3.45 -5.52 -16.70
CA SER A 38 2.64 -6.00 -17.83
C SER A 38 2.90 -5.19 -19.10
N SER A 39 3.33 -3.94 -18.98
CA SER A 39 3.56 -3.03 -20.10
C SER A 39 4.42 -1.84 -19.68
N ALA A 40 5.16 -1.28 -20.62
CA ALA A 40 5.82 0.01 -20.47
C ALA A 40 4.90 1.20 -20.77
N ASP A 41 3.67 0.95 -21.17
CA ASP A 41 2.64 1.99 -21.29
C ASP A 41 2.15 2.37 -19.89
N PRO A 42 2.40 3.60 -19.41
CA PRO A 42 2.11 3.98 -18.03
C PRO A 42 0.63 4.14 -17.73
N GLN A 43 -0.20 4.09 -18.76
CA GLN A 43 -1.65 4.29 -18.64
C GLN A 43 -2.47 3.03 -18.97
N LEU A 44 -1.81 1.92 -19.32
CA LEU A 44 -2.53 0.69 -19.70
C LEU A 44 -3.18 0.05 -18.48
N ASN A 45 -2.40 -0.31 -17.47
CA ASN A 45 -2.89 -1.04 -16.31
C ASN A 45 -2.43 -0.43 -14.99
N ASN A 46 -3.36 -0.30 -14.06
CA ASN A 46 -3.09 0.14 -12.70
C ASN A 46 -2.66 -1.05 -11.83
N HIS A 47 -1.53 -1.67 -12.17
CA HIS A 47 -0.90 -2.75 -11.43
C HIS A 47 0.33 -2.25 -10.68
N ALA A 48 0.67 -2.89 -9.56
CA ALA A 48 1.78 -2.48 -8.71
C ALA A 48 3.14 -2.45 -9.46
N GLY A 49 3.43 -3.48 -10.25
CA GLY A 49 4.66 -3.56 -11.03
C GLY A 49 4.75 -2.49 -12.12
N ASP A 50 3.65 -2.27 -12.83
CA ASP A 50 3.55 -1.24 -13.87
C ASP A 50 3.77 0.16 -13.28
N ARG A 51 3.19 0.41 -12.11
CA ARG A 51 3.37 1.67 -11.39
C ARG A 51 4.80 1.85 -10.88
N SER A 52 5.44 0.79 -10.43
CA SER A 52 6.85 0.84 -10.00
C SER A 52 7.80 1.23 -11.13
N LEU A 53 7.54 0.76 -12.35
CA LEU A 53 8.30 1.22 -13.52
C LEU A 53 7.93 2.66 -13.88
N ALA A 54 6.64 2.94 -13.97
CA ALA A 54 6.15 4.23 -14.45
C ALA A 54 6.60 5.41 -13.59
N LEU A 55 6.59 5.26 -12.28
CA LEU A 55 6.93 6.37 -11.37
C LEU A 55 8.40 6.81 -11.45
N GLN A 56 9.26 6.03 -12.10
CA GLN A 56 10.65 6.39 -12.34
C GLN A 56 10.85 7.22 -13.62
N ILE A 57 9.91 7.09 -14.57
CA ILE A 57 10.01 7.68 -15.92
C ILE A 57 9.04 8.86 -16.09
N TRP A 58 7.85 8.77 -15.52
CA TRP A 58 6.79 9.78 -15.62
C TRP A 58 6.47 10.39 -14.27
N ASP A 59 5.86 11.55 -14.31
CA ASP A 59 5.27 12.20 -13.16
C ASP A 59 3.74 12.18 -13.24
N SER A 60 3.10 12.41 -12.10
CA SER A 60 1.69 12.74 -11.99
C SER A 60 1.52 14.24 -11.70
N ILE A 61 0.28 14.72 -11.74
CA ILE A 61 -0.02 16.13 -11.47
C ILE A 61 0.41 16.54 -10.04
N ILE A 62 0.24 15.62 -9.08
CA ILE A 62 0.69 15.76 -7.69
C ILE A 62 1.40 14.49 -7.26
N ASP A 63 2.18 14.55 -6.18
CA ASP A 63 2.78 13.38 -5.56
C ASP A 63 1.93 12.93 -4.37
N ARG A 64 1.54 11.66 -4.39
CA ARG A 64 0.83 11.01 -3.29
C ARG A 64 1.83 10.26 -2.44
N ARG A 65 1.90 10.61 -1.16
CA ARG A 65 2.82 9.95 -0.24
C ARG A 65 2.13 9.67 1.08
N ASP A 66 1.73 8.40 1.31
CA ASP A 66 1.18 7.92 2.58
C ASP A 66 -0.06 8.71 3.05
N GLY A 67 -0.97 9.00 2.11
CA GLY A 67 -2.18 9.79 2.36
C GLY A 67 -1.97 11.29 2.28
N GLN A 68 -0.74 11.75 2.14
CA GLN A 68 -0.41 13.15 1.92
C GLN A 68 -0.35 13.48 0.44
N VAL A 69 -0.66 14.74 0.13
CA VAL A 69 -0.56 15.28 -1.22
C VAL A 69 0.54 16.35 -1.23
N LEU A 70 1.54 16.13 -2.08
CA LEU A 70 2.69 17.02 -2.23
C LEU A 70 2.73 17.58 -3.64
N PRO A 71 3.33 18.78 -3.85
CA PRO A 71 3.56 19.32 -5.18
C PRO A 71 4.39 18.38 -6.05
N SER A 72 4.00 18.25 -7.31
CA SER A 72 4.76 17.59 -8.38
C SER A 72 4.74 18.51 -9.60
N LEU A 73 4.13 18.10 -10.73
CA LEU A 73 4.04 19.00 -11.88
C LEU A 73 3.12 20.20 -11.61
N ALA A 74 2.10 20.04 -10.77
CA ALA A 74 1.42 21.18 -10.17
C ALA A 74 2.18 21.63 -8.92
N GLU A 75 2.56 22.91 -8.87
CA GLU A 75 3.23 23.49 -7.71
C GLU A 75 2.26 24.01 -6.66
N SER A 76 1.02 24.32 -7.05
CA SER A 76 -0.06 24.73 -6.16
C SER A 76 -1.42 24.47 -6.79
N TRP A 77 -2.46 24.48 -5.95
CA TRP A 77 -3.84 24.31 -6.37
C TRP A 77 -4.78 24.95 -5.35
N LYS A 78 -5.99 25.25 -5.82
CA LYS A 78 -7.08 25.76 -4.97
C LYS A 78 -8.43 25.35 -5.55
N THR A 79 -9.44 25.29 -4.70
CA THR A 79 -10.83 25.18 -5.14
C THR A 79 -11.38 26.57 -5.41
N LEU A 80 -12.05 26.76 -6.56
CA LEU A 80 -12.79 27.98 -6.90
C LEU A 80 -14.22 27.90 -6.37
N ASP A 81 -14.79 26.72 -6.39
CA ASP A 81 -16.04 26.31 -5.75
C ASP A 81 -15.95 24.81 -5.42
N ASP A 82 -17.01 24.20 -4.91
CA ASP A 82 -17.01 22.81 -4.46
C ASP A 82 -16.85 21.77 -5.60
N LYS A 83 -16.93 22.19 -6.85
CA LYS A 83 -16.79 21.35 -8.05
C LYS A 83 -15.74 21.84 -9.04
N THR A 84 -14.99 22.87 -8.69
CA THR A 84 -14.00 23.49 -9.60
C THR A 84 -12.66 23.67 -8.90
N TRP A 85 -11.63 23.09 -9.49
CA TRP A 85 -10.26 23.15 -9.01
C TRP A 85 -9.38 23.85 -10.03
N GLU A 86 -8.47 24.73 -9.57
CA GLU A 86 -7.46 25.39 -10.39
C GLU A 86 -6.07 24.96 -9.95
N PHE A 87 -5.25 24.55 -10.92
CA PHE A 87 -3.88 24.09 -10.70
C PHE A 87 -2.90 25.03 -11.38
N LYS A 88 -1.87 25.45 -10.65
CA LYS A 88 -0.72 26.16 -11.21
C LYS A 88 0.41 25.19 -11.46
N LEU A 89 0.86 25.11 -12.71
CA LEU A 89 1.86 24.13 -13.17
C LEU A 89 3.26 24.76 -13.18
N ARG A 90 4.28 23.91 -13.00
CA ARG A 90 5.68 24.33 -13.11
C ARG A 90 5.98 24.77 -14.52
N LYS A 91 6.77 25.86 -14.65
CA LYS A 91 7.06 26.50 -15.94
C LYS A 91 8.28 25.92 -16.65
N ASN A 92 9.21 25.32 -15.92
CA ASN A 92 10.51 24.89 -16.46
C ASN A 92 10.64 23.38 -16.61
N VAL A 93 9.53 22.70 -16.89
CA VAL A 93 9.51 21.25 -17.09
C VAL A 93 9.56 20.93 -18.57
N LYS A 94 10.48 20.05 -18.94
CA LYS A 94 10.60 19.51 -20.29
C LYS A 94 10.37 18.00 -20.29
N TRP A 95 9.74 17.53 -21.34
CA TRP A 95 9.75 16.11 -21.67
C TRP A 95 11.18 15.66 -21.99
N GLN A 96 11.42 14.39 -21.85
CA GLN A 96 12.77 13.80 -22.04
C GLN A 96 13.29 13.97 -23.48
N ASP A 97 12.46 14.30 -24.45
CA ASP A 97 12.83 14.66 -25.82
C ASP A 97 13.07 16.17 -26.01
N GLY A 98 13.02 16.97 -24.95
CA GLY A 98 13.30 18.39 -24.97
C GLY A 98 12.09 19.30 -25.19
N GLN A 99 10.92 18.77 -25.54
CA GLN A 99 9.71 19.56 -25.72
C GLN A 99 9.16 20.06 -24.37
N PRO A 100 8.57 21.27 -24.33
CA PRO A 100 8.01 21.80 -23.08
C PRO A 100 6.77 21.03 -22.64
N PHE A 101 6.65 20.82 -21.33
CA PHE A 101 5.43 20.35 -20.69
C PHE A 101 4.45 21.50 -20.51
N THR A 102 3.19 21.32 -20.89
CA THR A 102 2.12 22.31 -20.72
C THR A 102 0.84 21.66 -20.19
N ALA A 103 -0.11 22.51 -19.78
CA ALA A 103 -1.43 22.07 -19.31
C ALA A 103 -2.17 21.20 -20.33
N ASP A 104 -1.95 21.42 -21.62
CA ASP A 104 -2.57 20.62 -22.68
C ASP A 104 -2.15 19.14 -22.63
N ASP A 105 -0.94 18.86 -22.19
CA ASP A 105 -0.49 17.48 -21.97
C ASP A 105 -1.32 16.78 -20.90
N ILE A 106 -1.75 17.48 -19.87
CA ILE A 106 -2.62 16.91 -18.83
C ILE A 106 -4.01 16.63 -19.39
N VAL A 107 -4.56 17.57 -20.16
CA VAL A 107 -5.86 17.37 -20.83
C VAL A 107 -5.83 16.10 -21.68
N PHE A 108 -4.80 15.97 -22.50
CA PHE A 108 -4.60 14.76 -23.33
C PHE A 108 -4.42 13.50 -22.46
N SER A 109 -3.60 13.56 -21.43
CA SER A 109 -3.30 12.44 -20.56
C SER A 109 -4.57 11.88 -19.91
N PHE A 110 -5.45 12.74 -19.43
CA PHE A 110 -6.72 12.34 -18.84
C PHE A 110 -7.69 11.74 -19.85
N GLN A 111 -7.75 12.29 -21.05
CA GLN A 111 -8.55 11.71 -22.13
C GLN A 111 -8.07 10.30 -22.49
N ARG A 112 -6.76 10.13 -22.66
CA ARG A 112 -6.18 8.83 -23.01
C ARG A 112 -6.34 7.79 -21.90
N ALA A 113 -6.10 8.18 -20.63
CA ALA A 113 -6.15 7.26 -19.49
C ALA A 113 -7.53 6.60 -19.28
N ARG A 114 -8.59 7.24 -19.71
CA ARG A 114 -9.97 6.72 -19.57
C ARG A 114 -10.20 5.46 -20.37
N LYS A 115 -9.55 5.32 -21.52
CA LYS A 115 -9.77 4.19 -22.41
C LYS A 115 -8.52 3.90 -23.23
N VAL A 116 -7.70 3.02 -22.70
CA VAL A 116 -6.54 2.47 -23.43
C VAL A 116 -6.90 1.09 -23.93
N PRO A 117 -6.83 0.84 -25.26
CA PRO A 117 -7.15 -0.47 -25.81
C PRO A 117 -6.33 -1.59 -25.18
N GLY A 118 -6.97 -2.69 -24.80
CA GLY A 118 -6.33 -3.84 -24.16
C GLY A 118 -6.13 -3.72 -22.65
N SER A 119 -6.55 -2.63 -22.02
CA SER A 119 -6.47 -2.48 -20.57
C SER A 119 -7.38 -3.47 -19.84
N VAL A 120 -6.85 -4.13 -18.83
CA VAL A 120 -7.57 -5.02 -17.91
C VAL A 120 -7.68 -4.43 -16.49
N ALA A 121 -7.04 -3.30 -16.25
CA ALA A 121 -7.06 -2.57 -14.98
C ALA A 121 -6.96 -1.07 -15.26
N SER A 122 -8.04 -0.50 -15.77
CA SER A 122 -8.11 0.87 -16.28
C SER A 122 -7.92 1.93 -15.19
N TYR A 123 -7.31 3.05 -15.55
CA TYR A 123 -7.28 4.26 -14.74
C TYR A 123 -8.57 5.09 -14.79
N ALA A 124 -9.59 4.65 -15.52
CA ALA A 124 -10.87 5.37 -15.63
C ALA A 124 -11.51 5.63 -14.27
N SER A 125 -11.38 4.70 -13.32
CA SER A 125 -11.91 4.86 -11.96
C SER A 125 -11.26 6.05 -11.22
N SER A 126 -9.99 6.34 -11.48
CA SER A 126 -9.28 7.49 -10.90
C SER A 126 -9.77 8.84 -11.44
N LEU A 127 -10.45 8.83 -12.56
CA LEU A 127 -11.00 10.02 -13.23
C LEU A 127 -12.52 10.07 -13.16
N ARG A 128 -13.14 9.21 -12.35
CA ARG A 128 -14.61 9.01 -12.32
C ARG A 128 -15.39 10.28 -12.06
N THR A 129 -14.91 11.14 -11.17
CA THR A 129 -15.59 12.39 -10.82
C THR A 129 -15.19 13.56 -11.71
N VAL A 130 -14.18 13.41 -12.56
CA VAL A 130 -13.71 14.48 -13.45
C VAL A 130 -14.67 14.64 -14.61
N ALA A 131 -15.41 15.75 -14.64
CA ALA A 131 -16.31 16.10 -15.75
C ALA A 131 -15.53 16.71 -16.92
N SER A 132 -14.57 17.59 -16.62
CA SER A 132 -13.73 18.23 -17.64
C SER A 132 -12.38 18.64 -17.06
N ALA A 133 -11.39 18.71 -17.94
CA ALA A 133 -10.08 19.29 -17.66
C ALA A 133 -9.75 20.23 -18.83
N GLU A 134 -9.49 21.49 -18.54
CA GLU A 134 -9.23 22.52 -19.52
C GLU A 134 -7.93 23.27 -19.25
N ALA A 135 -7.11 23.44 -20.27
CA ALA A 135 -5.95 24.32 -20.22
C ALA A 135 -6.43 25.76 -20.38
N LYS A 136 -6.37 26.53 -19.30
CA LYS A 136 -6.70 27.95 -19.32
C LYS A 136 -5.59 28.77 -19.98
N ASP A 137 -4.35 28.37 -19.74
CA ASP A 137 -3.13 28.77 -20.42
C ASP A 137 -2.12 27.63 -20.31
N ASP A 138 -0.89 27.80 -20.77
CA ASP A 138 0.13 26.75 -20.77
C ASP A 138 0.45 26.21 -19.37
N HIS A 139 0.22 26.98 -18.31
CA HIS A 139 0.61 26.65 -16.94
C HIS A 139 -0.55 26.77 -15.95
N THR A 140 -1.78 26.80 -16.44
CA THR A 140 -2.98 26.82 -15.60
C THR A 140 -3.98 25.80 -16.11
N LEU A 141 -4.33 24.84 -15.25
CA LEU A 141 -5.33 23.81 -15.53
C LEU A 141 -6.55 24.02 -14.65
N VAL A 142 -7.74 23.91 -15.23
CA VAL A 142 -9.00 23.93 -14.48
C VAL A 142 -9.68 22.58 -14.64
N ILE A 143 -9.97 21.93 -13.52
CA ILE A 143 -10.72 20.68 -13.47
C ILE A 143 -12.08 20.93 -12.84
N LYS A 144 -13.13 20.50 -13.53
CA LYS A 144 -14.50 20.48 -13.01
C LYS A 144 -14.89 19.05 -12.67
N THR A 145 -15.55 18.87 -11.54
CA THR A 145 -16.04 17.57 -11.09
C THR A 145 -17.56 17.50 -11.21
N THR A 146 -18.09 16.28 -11.35
CA THR A 146 -19.54 16.04 -11.43
C THR A 146 -20.22 16.18 -10.07
N ILE A 147 -19.46 15.91 -9.01
CA ILE A 147 -19.89 16.02 -7.60
C ILE A 147 -18.77 16.68 -6.80
N PRO A 148 -19.06 17.28 -5.64
CA PRO A 148 -18.00 17.67 -4.72
C PRO A 148 -17.11 16.47 -4.38
N ASP A 149 -15.79 16.62 -4.57
CA ASP A 149 -14.84 15.52 -4.37
C ASP A 149 -13.60 16.02 -3.61
N PRO A 150 -13.61 15.98 -2.27
CA PRO A 150 -12.45 16.37 -1.46
C PRO A 150 -11.21 15.50 -1.70
N ASN A 151 -11.39 14.28 -2.21
CA ASN A 151 -10.32 13.33 -2.50
C ASN A 151 -9.85 13.36 -3.97
N LEU A 152 -10.25 14.36 -4.73
CA LEU A 152 -9.89 14.48 -6.14
C LEU A 152 -8.38 14.31 -6.35
N LEU A 153 -7.56 14.97 -5.54
CA LEU A 153 -6.10 14.95 -5.68
C LEU A 153 -5.53 13.54 -5.53
N LEU A 154 -6.04 12.78 -4.55
CA LEU A 154 -5.60 11.38 -4.35
C LEU A 154 -5.99 10.49 -5.54
N SER A 155 -7.11 10.78 -6.18
CA SER A 155 -7.58 10.02 -7.35
C SER A 155 -6.79 10.35 -8.60
N ILE A 156 -6.72 11.62 -8.98
CA ILE A 156 -6.01 12.04 -10.21
C ILE A 156 -4.50 11.88 -10.11
N GLY A 157 -3.95 11.93 -8.89
CA GLY A 157 -2.53 11.65 -8.64
C GLY A 157 -2.11 10.22 -8.95
N ALA A 158 -3.05 9.30 -9.16
CA ALA A 158 -2.76 7.96 -9.62
C ALA A 158 -2.37 7.91 -11.11
N VAL A 159 -2.79 8.90 -11.89
CA VAL A 159 -2.65 8.91 -13.35
C VAL A 159 -1.29 9.50 -13.72
N TYR A 160 -0.48 8.72 -14.45
CA TYR A 160 0.76 9.22 -15.03
C TYR A 160 0.48 10.07 -16.25
N LEU A 161 1.20 11.18 -16.38
CA LEU A 161 1.03 12.14 -17.46
C LEU A 161 1.94 11.78 -18.63
N VAL A 162 1.36 11.72 -19.82
CA VAL A 162 2.06 11.44 -21.07
C VAL A 162 1.99 12.66 -21.98
N SER A 163 2.99 12.85 -22.85
CA SER A 163 3.01 13.98 -23.76
C SER A 163 1.98 13.82 -24.88
N ARG A 164 1.30 14.91 -25.25
CA ARG A 164 0.39 14.89 -26.39
C ARG A 164 1.15 14.64 -27.69
N HIS A 165 2.28 15.31 -27.90
CA HIS A 165 3.00 15.23 -29.19
C HIS A 165 3.54 13.84 -29.51
N VAL A 166 3.84 13.01 -28.51
CA VAL A 166 4.22 11.61 -28.70
C VAL A 166 2.99 10.71 -28.57
N GLY A 167 2.21 10.88 -27.51
CA GLY A 167 1.14 9.96 -27.13
C GLY A 167 -0.06 9.96 -28.07
N GLU A 168 -0.34 11.08 -28.73
CA GLU A 168 -1.49 11.23 -29.64
C GLU A 168 -1.44 10.21 -30.81
N LYS A 169 -0.25 9.86 -31.25
CA LYS A 169 -0.02 8.90 -32.35
C LYS A 169 0.46 7.53 -31.87
N ALA A 170 0.67 7.35 -30.56
CA ALA A 170 1.28 6.16 -30.02
C ALA A 170 0.24 5.11 -29.63
N THR A 171 0.55 3.87 -29.90
CA THR A 171 -0.14 2.69 -29.39
C THR A 171 0.61 2.15 -28.16
N THR A 172 -0.02 1.23 -27.40
CA THR A 172 0.65 0.52 -26.32
C THR A 172 1.91 -0.19 -26.81
N GLU A 173 1.91 -0.73 -28.03
CA GLU A 173 3.08 -1.36 -28.65
C GLU A 173 4.24 -0.39 -28.84
N ASP A 174 3.97 0.89 -29.15
CA ASP A 174 4.99 1.92 -29.27
C ASP A 174 5.67 2.20 -27.91
N TYR A 175 4.89 2.17 -26.83
CA TYR A 175 5.44 2.25 -25.47
C TYR A 175 6.28 1.03 -25.13
N ASN A 176 5.78 -0.17 -25.40
CA ASN A 176 6.50 -1.42 -25.13
C ASN A 176 7.79 -1.55 -25.93
N ALA A 177 7.84 -0.99 -27.13
CA ALA A 177 9.04 -0.92 -27.97
C ALA A 177 10.02 0.21 -27.57
N GLY A 178 9.62 1.07 -26.63
CA GLY A 178 10.42 2.20 -26.17
C GLY A 178 10.28 3.48 -26.99
N ARG A 179 9.64 3.41 -28.17
CA ARG A 179 9.52 4.57 -29.08
C ARG A 179 8.71 5.73 -28.48
N ALA A 180 7.68 5.42 -27.67
CA ALA A 180 6.80 6.40 -27.07
C ALA A 180 7.15 6.70 -25.60
N VAL A 181 8.18 6.09 -25.05
CA VAL A 181 8.56 6.27 -23.64
C VAL A 181 9.33 7.58 -23.49
N VAL A 182 8.57 8.65 -23.35
CA VAL A 182 9.04 10.03 -23.18
C VAL A 182 8.29 10.62 -21.99
N GLY A 183 8.91 10.63 -20.83
CA GLY A 183 8.35 11.15 -19.59
C GLY A 183 8.98 12.46 -19.16
N THR A 184 8.61 12.90 -17.96
CA THR A 184 9.21 14.05 -17.28
C THR A 184 9.99 13.64 -16.02
N GLY A 185 10.03 12.35 -15.72
CA GLY A 185 10.58 11.80 -14.49
C GLY A 185 12.10 11.79 -14.40
N PRO A 186 12.65 11.32 -13.27
CA PRO A 186 14.09 11.34 -13.00
C PRO A 186 14.90 10.37 -13.83
N TYR A 187 14.26 9.38 -14.47
CA TYR A 187 14.93 8.36 -15.28
C TYR A 187 14.32 8.25 -16.67
N LYS A 188 15.17 7.85 -17.63
CA LYS A 188 14.79 7.56 -19.01
C LYS A 188 14.89 6.06 -19.24
N LEU A 189 14.03 5.50 -20.07
CA LEU A 189 14.09 4.09 -20.45
C LEU A 189 15.21 3.89 -21.50
N VAL A 190 16.13 2.94 -21.23
CA VAL A 190 17.12 2.45 -22.20
C VAL A 190 16.57 1.24 -22.93
N SER A 191 16.03 0.26 -22.18
CA SER A 191 15.44 -0.95 -22.75
C SER A 191 14.37 -1.53 -21.83
N TYR A 192 13.40 -2.20 -22.43
CA TYR A 192 12.34 -2.94 -21.74
C TYR A 192 12.26 -4.35 -22.34
N THR A 193 12.50 -5.36 -21.51
CA THR A 193 12.36 -6.76 -21.89
C THR A 193 11.22 -7.37 -21.08
N PRO A 194 10.05 -7.65 -21.72
CA PRO A 194 8.88 -8.18 -21.00
C PRO A 194 9.23 -9.43 -20.18
N GLY A 195 8.72 -9.49 -18.94
CA GLY A 195 8.93 -10.62 -18.05
C GLY A 195 10.33 -10.75 -17.44
N ASP A 196 11.26 -9.87 -17.80
CA ASP A 196 12.64 -9.94 -17.35
C ASP A 196 13.09 -8.64 -16.66
N ARG A 197 13.34 -7.58 -17.41
CA ARG A 197 13.91 -6.35 -16.85
C ARG A 197 13.65 -5.10 -17.66
N SER A 198 13.83 -3.96 -17.00
CA SER A 198 13.94 -2.66 -17.62
C SER A 198 15.27 -2.02 -17.23
N ILE A 199 15.96 -1.44 -18.19
CA ILE A 199 17.19 -0.68 -17.95
C ILE A 199 16.85 0.80 -18.07
N LEU A 200 17.21 1.55 -17.04
CA LEU A 200 16.98 2.99 -16.95
C LEU A 200 18.31 3.72 -16.84
N GLU A 201 18.33 4.95 -17.32
CA GLU A 201 19.44 5.88 -17.12
C GLU A 201 18.94 7.20 -16.56
N ARG A 202 19.78 7.91 -15.82
CA ARG A 202 19.45 9.21 -15.25
C ARG A 202 19.01 10.18 -16.34
N ASN A 203 17.93 10.92 -16.08
CA ASN A 203 17.50 12.03 -16.91
C ASN A 203 18.23 13.32 -16.47
N PRO A 204 19.22 13.82 -17.24
CA PRO A 204 19.96 15.00 -16.83
C PRO A 204 19.13 16.28 -16.86
N GLY A 205 18.03 16.28 -17.62
CA GLY A 205 17.10 17.40 -17.72
C GLY A 205 15.93 17.35 -16.73
N TYR A 206 15.98 16.47 -15.74
CA TYR A 206 14.91 16.36 -14.76
C TYR A 206 14.72 17.66 -13.97
N TRP A 207 13.47 18.08 -13.81
CA TRP A 207 13.09 19.35 -13.16
C TRP A 207 13.30 19.35 -11.64
N GLY A 208 13.33 18.18 -11.02
CA GLY A 208 13.52 17.99 -9.58
C GLY A 208 14.99 17.72 -9.22
N PRO A 209 15.23 17.26 -7.98
CA PRO A 209 16.58 16.93 -7.53
C PRO A 209 17.22 15.86 -8.42
N LYS A 210 18.53 15.99 -8.65
CA LYS A 210 19.29 15.02 -9.42
C LYS A 210 19.16 13.63 -8.78
N ALA A 211 18.82 12.64 -9.61
CA ALA A 211 18.76 11.25 -9.19
C ALA A 211 20.15 10.73 -8.77
N ASP A 212 20.19 9.93 -7.68
CA ASP A 212 21.45 9.43 -7.13
C ASP A 212 22.14 8.40 -8.04
N TRP A 213 21.35 7.61 -8.76
CA TRP A 213 21.85 6.50 -9.56
C TRP A 213 21.95 6.90 -11.03
N ALA A 214 23.11 6.65 -11.64
CA ALA A 214 23.31 6.94 -13.07
C ALA A 214 22.59 5.93 -13.96
N ARG A 215 22.54 4.66 -13.51
CA ARG A 215 21.90 3.56 -14.24
C ARG A 215 21.15 2.68 -13.25
N VAL A 216 20.00 2.19 -13.66
CA VAL A 216 19.15 1.29 -12.86
C VAL A 216 18.83 0.06 -13.70
N ASP A 217 19.12 -1.12 -13.15
CA ASP A 217 18.67 -2.41 -13.64
C ASP A 217 17.47 -2.84 -12.80
N HIS A 218 16.27 -2.71 -13.34
CA HIS A 218 15.00 -3.00 -12.67
C HIS A 218 14.55 -4.40 -13.09
N ARG A 219 14.89 -5.42 -12.30
CA ARG A 219 14.71 -6.84 -12.61
C ARG A 219 13.50 -7.43 -11.94
N TYR A 220 12.67 -8.10 -12.73
CA TYR A 220 11.54 -8.85 -12.22
C TYR A 220 12.00 -10.24 -11.75
N ILE A 221 11.79 -10.55 -10.47
CA ILE A 221 12.06 -11.84 -9.86
C ILE A 221 10.86 -12.22 -8.99
N ASN A 222 9.92 -12.97 -9.55
CA ASN A 222 8.64 -13.27 -8.92
C ASN A 222 8.78 -14.07 -7.61
N ASN A 223 9.63 -15.09 -7.61
CA ASN A 223 9.79 -15.99 -6.47
C ASN A 223 10.57 -15.30 -5.34
N ALA A 224 10.01 -15.26 -4.13
CA ALA A 224 10.64 -14.60 -2.99
C ALA A 224 11.99 -15.20 -2.60
N SER A 225 12.12 -16.52 -2.64
CA SER A 225 13.40 -17.20 -2.35
C SER A 225 14.45 -16.89 -3.40
N ALA A 226 14.05 -16.77 -4.67
CA ALA A 226 14.95 -16.39 -5.76
C ALA A 226 15.42 -14.93 -5.61
N ARG A 227 14.54 -14.01 -5.16
CA ARG A 227 14.94 -12.63 -4.85
C ARG A 227 15.97 -12.59 -3.72
N THR A 228 15.70 -13.30 -2.63
CA THR A 228 16.64 -13.42 -1.51
C THR A 228 17.99 -13.99 -1.97
N ALA A 229 17.99 -15.04 -2.78
CA ALA A 229 19.22 -15.63 -3.33
C ALA A 229 19.98 -14.64 -4.20
N ALA A 230 19.30 -13.87 -5.04
CA ALA A 230 19.92 -12.85 -5.90
C ALA A 230 20.59 -11.74 -5.08
N LEU A 231 19.97 -11.33 -3.96
CA LEU A 231 20.59 -10.37 -3.04
C LEU A 231 21.83 -10.95 -2.36
N LEU A 232 21.74 -12.17 -1.84
CA LEU A 232 22.84 -12.83 -1.14
C LEU A 232 24.04 -13.11 -2.05
N SER A 233 23.80 -13.44 -3.31
CA SER A 233 24.86 -13.65 -4.32
C SER A 233 25.49 -12.36 -4.84
N GLY A 234 24.83 -11.21 -4.59
CA GLY A 234 25.27 -9.93 -5.11
C GLY A 234 24.78 -9.59 -6.51
N ASP A 235 23.89 -10.40 -7.11
CA ASP A 235 23.28 -10.12 -8.42
C ASP A 235 22.42 -8.86 -8.40
N VAL A 236 21.78 -8.59 -7.29
CA VAL A 236 21.00 -7.36 -7.08
C VAL A 236 21.45 -6.67 -5.81
N ASP A 237 21.21 -5.35 -5.73
CA ASP A 237 21.61 -4.51 -4.61
C ASP A 237 20.49 -4.35 -3.57
N VAL A 238 19.25 -4.45 -4.00
CA VAL A 238 18.06 -4.29 -3.16
C VAL A 238 16.92 -5.15 -3.68
N ILE A 239 16.12 -5.67 -2.76
CA ILE A 239 14.90 -6.43 -3.07
C ILE A 239 13.73 -5.89 -2.25
N ASP A 240 12.54 -6.00 -2.81
CA ASP A 240 11.28 -5.73 -2.10
C ASP A 240 10.59 -7.01 -1.65
N LYS A 241 9.51 -6.87 -0.89
CA LYS A 241 8.61 -7.95 -0.48
C LYS A 241 9.35 -9.19 0.01
N VAL A 242 10.26 -8.97 0.95
CA VAL A 242 10.99 -10.05 1.61
C VAL A 242 10.00 -10.96 2.33
N ALA A 243 10.09 -12.26 2.05
CA ALA A 243 9.25 -13.24 2.76
C ALA A 243 9.58 -13.26 4.26
N PRO A 244 8.59 -13.28 5.16
CA PRO A 244 8.86 -13.36 6.60
C PRO A 244 9.80 -14.51 6.98
N ALA A 245 9.69 -15.66 6.30
CA ALA A 245 10.56 -16.80 6.53
C ALA A 245 12.05 -16.54 6.21
N ASP A 246 12.34 -15.57 5.33
CA ASP A 246 13.72 -15.22 4.94
C ASP A 246 14.35 -14.15 5.82
N VAL A 247 13.57 -13.47 6.65
CA VAL A 247 14.05 -12.33 7.45
C VAL A 247 15.16 -12.76 8.41
N GLU A 248 15.00 -13.86 9.13
CA GLU A 248 16.03 -14.34 10.05
C GLU A 248 17.33 -14.72 9.34
N LYS A 249 17.22 -15.38 8.20
CA LYS A 249 18.37 -15.72 7.36
C LYS A 249 19.13 -14.47 6.92
N LEU A 250 18.42 -13.44 6.49
CA LEU A 250 19.02 -12.18 6.06
C LEU A 250 19.63 -11.40 7.22
N ARG A 251 18.99 -11.41 8.41
CA ARG A 251 19.55 -10.78 9.62
C ARG A 251 20.89 -11.35 10.03
N LYS A 252 21.11 -12.63 9.79
CA LYS A 252 22.38 -13.32 10.12
C LYS A 252 23.50 -12.99 9.13
N SER A 253 23.18 -12.43 7.98
CA SER A 253 24.19 -12.05 6.98
C SER A 253 24.78 -10.69 7.33
N PRO A 254 26.09 -10.59 7.58
CA PRO A 254 26.72 -9.32 7.97
C PRO A 254 26.77 -8.29 6.84
N GLN A 255 26.50 -8.71 5.60
CA GLN A 255 26.57 -7.85 4.41
C GLN A 255 25.19 -7.30 4.00
N ILE A 256 24.12 -7.68 4.73
CA ILE A 256 22.74 -7.34 4.39
C ILE A 256 22.14 -6.44 5.45
N ALA A 257 21.39 -5.45 5.00
CA ALA A 257 20.54 -4.60 5.83
C ALA A 257 19.06 -4.89 5.53
N ILE A 258 18.25 -4.97 6.56
CA ILE A 258 16.80 -5.12 6.45
C ILE A 258 16.14 -3.78 6.75
N HIS A 259 15.19 -3.39 5.91
CA HIS A 259 14.43 -2.17 6.02
C HIS A 259 12.95 -2.55 6.17
N ALA A 260 12.46 -2.60 7.39
CA ALA A 260 11.09 -2.99 7.71
C ALA A 260 10.35 -1.81 8.32
N TYR A 261 9.21 -1.47 7.72
CA TYR A 261 8.40 -0.32 8.14
C TYR A 261 6.94 -0.72 8.26
N PRO A 262 6.16 -0.06 9.16
CA PRO A 262 4.73 -0.32 9.23
C PRO A 262 4.06 -0.17 7.87
N GLY A 263 3.22 -1.15 7.51
CA GLY A 263 2.46 -1.15 6.27
C GLY A 263 1.00 -0.78 6.49
N LEU A 264 0.29 -0.55 5.39
CA LEU A 264 -1.12 -0.18 5.41
C LEU A 264 -2.05 -1.34 5.76
N ARG A 265 -1.62 -2.58 5.53
CA ARG A 265 -2.49 -3.74 5.64
C ARG A 265 -2.60 -4.21 7.09
N ALA A 266 -3.82 -4.07 7.64
CA ALA A 266 -4.16 -4.55 8.98
C ALA A 266 -4.87 -5.91 8.89
N LEU A 267 -4.49 -6.86 9.73
CA LEU A 267 -5.25 -8.10 9.91
C LEU A 267 -6.30 -7.88 10.99
N LEU A 268 -7.56 -8.01 10.60
CA LEU A 268 -8.73 -7.75 11.41
C LEU A 268 -9.56 -9.03 11.56
N ILE A 269 -10.01 -9.31 12.77
CA ILE A 269 -11.00 -10.35 13.05
C ILE A 269 -12.37 -9.69 13.09
N GLN A 270 -13.28 -10.17 12.25
CA GLN A 270 -14.63 -9.61 12.12
C GLN A 270 -15.65 -10.58 12.74
N PRO A 271 -16.17 -10.31 13.95
CA PRO A 271 -17.29 -11.07 14.49
C PRO A 271 -18.58 -10.74 13.72
N SER A 272 -19.46 -11.74 13.58
CA SER A 272 -20.77 -11.52 12.98
C SER A 272 -21.71 -10.82 13.96
N PHE A 273 -22.34 -9.75 13.51
CA PHE A 273 -23.37 -9.02 14.25
C PHE A 273 -24.79 -9.54 13.97
N ARG A 274 -24.92 -10.54 13.10
CA ARG A 274 -26.22 -11.10 12.74
C ARG A 274 -26.93 -11.65 13.98
N PRO A 275 -28.14 -11.17 14.30
CA PRO A 275 -28.87 -11.68 15.46
C PRO A 275 -29.36 -13.11 15.26
N GLY A 276 -29.70 -13.76 16.37
CA GLY A 276 -30.26 -15.11 16.36
C GLY A 276 -29.24 -16.22 16.29
N PRO A 277 -29.70 -17.46 16.06
CA PRO A 277 -28.81 -18.61 16.07
C PRO A 277 -27.85 -18.61 14.88
N ASN A 278 -26.63 -19.10 15.12
CA ASN A 278 -25.59 -19.29 14.11
C ASN A 278 -25.05 -20.72 14.26
N GLU A 279 -24.99 -21.47 13.19
CA GLU A 279 -24.52 -22.87 13.20
C GLU A 279 -23.08 -23.03 13.71
N PHE A 280 -22.28 -21.95 13.63
CA PHE A 280 -20.88 -21.95 14.07
C PHE A 280 -20.69 -21.48 15.52
N ILE A 281 -21.77 -21.22 16.24
CA ILE A 281 -21.74 -20.82 17.66
C ILE A 281 -22.71 -21.71 18.43
N THR A 282 -22.15 -22.58 19.29
CA THR A 282 -22.94 -23.53 20.06
C THR A 282 -22.62 -23.43 21.54
N ASP A 283 -23.49 -23.99 22.36
CA ASP A 283 -23.14 -24.26 23.74
C ASP A 283 -22.08 -25.38 23.84
N ASN A 284 -21.65 -25.69 25.06
CA ASN A 284 -20.63 -26.72 25.27
C ASN A 284 -21.09 -28.16 24.97
N ALA A 285 -22.39 -28.34 24.79
CA ALA A 285 -22.99 -29.63 24.38
C ALA A 285 -23.16 -29.74 22.85
N GLY A 286 -22.81 -28.65 22.10
CA GLY A 286 -22.91 -28.61 20.64
C GLY A 286 -24.24 -28.16 20.11
N LYS A 287 -25.15 -27.67 20.97
CA LYS A 287 -26.44 -27.13 20.56
C LYS A 287 -26.32 -25.68 20.18
N PRO A 288 -26.87 -25.21 19.03
CA PRO A 288 -26.88 -23.82 18.67
C PRO A 288 -27.48 -22.92 19.74
N LEU A 289 -26.83 -21.79 20.03
CA LEU A 289 -27.34 -20.79 20.96
C LEU A 289 -28.46 -19.99 20.29
N ALA A 290 -29.53 -19.70 21.04
CA ALA A 290 -30.67 -18.94 20.53
C ALA A 290 -30.27 -17.50 20.15
N ASN A 291 -29.37 -16.90 20.91
CA ASN A 291 -28.84 -15.57 20.68
C ASN A 291 -27.36 -15.64 20.27
N ASN A 292 -26.94 -14.73 19.41
CA ASN A 292 -25.54 -14.62 19.01
C ASN A 292 -24.72 -13.95 20.13
N PRO A 293 -23.82 -14.67 20.83
CA PRO A 293 -23.00 -14.06 21.87
C PRO A 293 -22.11 -12.91 21.34
N LEU A 294 -21.68 -12.99 20.06
CA LEU A 294 -20.80 -11.98 19.46
C LEU A 294 -21.50 -10.63 19.23
N ALA A 295 -22.82 -10.59 19.30
CA ALA A 295 -23.59 -9.34 19.25
C ALA A 295 -23.48 -8.51 20.54
N ASP A 296 -23.02 -9.09 21.63
CA ASP A 296 -22.80 -8.41 22.90
C ASP A 296 -21.39 -7.80 22.91
N VAL A 297 -21.31 -6.49 23.12
CA VAL A 297 -20.02 -5.78 23.16
C VAL A 297 -19.08 -6.32 24.25
N ARG A 298 -19.61 -6.81 25.36
CA ARG A 298 -18.81 -7.38 26.45
C ARG A 298 -18.10 -8.66 26.00
N VAL A 299 -18.76 -9.47 25.16
CA VAL A 299 -18.16 -10.66 24.58
C VAL A 299 -17.05 -10.27 23.59
N ARG A 300 -17.29 -9.30 22.73
CA ARG A 300 -16.27 -8.81 21.80
C ARG A 300 -15.07 -8.21 22.52
N GLN A 301 -15.29 -7.43 23.59
CA GLN A 301 -14.24 -6.91 24.47
C GLN A 301 -13.44 -8.05 25.10
N ALA A 302 -14.12 -9.08 25.63
CA ALA A 302 -13.48 -10.24 26.22
C ALA A 302 -12.56 -10.96 25.21
N LEU A 303 -13.06 -11.21 24.00
CA LEU A 303 -12.29 -11.85 22.94
C LEU A 303 -11.06 -11.01 22.56
N SER A 304 -11.21 -9.69 22.52
CA SER A 304 -10.10 -8.80 22.17
C SER A 304 -9.00 -8.78 23.22
N ILE A 305 -9.35 -8.57 24.50
CA ILE A 305 -8.35 -8.47 25.58
C ILE A 305 -7.77 -9.83 26.00
N ALA A 306 -8.39 -10.94 25.59
CA ALA A 306 -7.86 -12.28 25.80
C ALA A 306 -6.63 -12.58 24.95
N ILE A 307 -6.36 -11.80 23.92
CA ILE A 307 -5.28 -12.02 22.97
C ILE A 307 -4.01 -11.32 23.45
N ASN A 308 -2.94 -12.08 23.61
CA ASN A 308 -1.60 -11.51 23.82
C ASN A 308 -0.98 -11.19 22.45
N ARG A 309 -1.23 -9.98 21.96
CA ARG A 309 -0.75 -9.54 20.64
C ARG A 309 0.77 -9.50 20.55
N LYS A 310 1.43 -9.07 21.63
CA LYS A 310 2.90 -9.05 21.68
C LYS A 310 3.50 -10.45 21.47
N ALA A 311 2.92 -11.46 22.08
CA ALA A 311 3.38 -12.84 21.91
C ALA A 311 3.19 -13.33 20.45
N ILE A 312 2.08 -12.96 19.80
CA ILE A 312 1.83 -13.29 18.40
C ILE A 312 2.86 -12.58 17.52
N VAL A 313 3.09 -11.29 17.72
CA VAL A 313 4.08 -10.51 16.97
C VAL A 313 5.47 -11.12 17.10
N ASP A 314 5.92 -11.39 18.31
CA ASP A 314 7.29 -11.81 18.58
C ASP A 314 7.55 -13.27 18.24
N ARG A 315 6.63 -14.16 18.61
CA ARG A 315 6.84 -15.63 18.54
C ARG A 315 6.31 -16.26 17.26
N ILE A 316 5.19 -15.79 16.74
CA ILE A 316 4.56 -16.36 15.54
C ILE A 316 5.05 -15.64 14.29
N LEU A 317 5.02 -14.29 14.28
CA LEU A 317 5.37 -13.48 13.14
C LEU A 317 6.82 -12.97 13.17
N GLN A 318 7.58 -13.27 14.21
CA GLN A 318 9.02 -12.97 14.33
C GLN A 318 9.35 -11.49 14.06
N GLY A 319 8.52 -10.59 14.54
CA GLY A 319 8.71 -9.16 14.37
C GLY A 319 8.42 -8.61 12.98
N THR A 320 7.78 -9.38 12.11
CA THR A 320 7.41 -8.95 10.74
C THR A 320 6.12 -8.15 10.68
N VAL A 321 5.49 -7.94 11.82
CA VAL A 321 4.24 -7.18 11.99
C VAL A 321 4.37 -6.27 13.21
N THR A 322 3.46 -5.30 13.33
CA THR A 322 3.30 -4.46 14.54
C THR A 322 1.92 -4.64 15.12
N GLU A 323 1.77 -4.58 16.45
CA GLU A 323 0.47 -4.64 17.10
C GLU A 323 -0.46 -3.55 16.54
N ALA A 324 -1.74 -3.90 16.36
CA ALA A 324 -2.75 -2.97 15.91
C ALA A 324 -3.83 -2.75 16.97
N ASN A 325 -4.29 -1.50 17.11
CA ASN A 325 -5.46 -1.14 17.92
C ASN A 325 -6.58 -0.55 17.05
N GLN A 326 -6.33 -0.33 15.78
CA GLN A 326 -7.28 0.20 14.80
C GLN A 326 -6.85 -0.21 13.39
N ASN A 327 -7.68 0.04 12.39
CA ASN A 327 -7.42 -0.40 11.02
C ASN A 327 -6.27 0.34 10.32
N MET A 328 -6.04 1.61 10.65
CA MET A 328 -4.94 2.37 10.04
C MET A 328 -3.68 2.33 10.89
N PRO A 329 -2.50 2.22 10.28
CA PRO A 329 -1.25 2.30 11.03
C PRO A 329 -0.94 3.74 11.43
N LYS A 330 -0.13 3.86 12.48
CA LYS A 330 0.38 5.16 12.94
C LYS A 330 1.09 5.90 11.79
N GLY A 331 0.82 7.20 11.69
CA GLY A 331 1.37 8.06 10.63
C GLY A 331 0.47 8.20 9.40
N SER A 332 -0.61 7.43 9.31
CA SER A 332 -1.60 7.57 8.24
C SER A 332 -2.59 8.70 8.50
N PHE A 333 -3.10 9.30 7.44
CA PHE A 333 -4.15 10.31 7.55
C PHE A 333 -5.44 9.67 8.10
N GLY A 334 -5.94 10.19 9.20
CA GLY A 334 -7.12 9.65 9.88
C GLY A 334 -6.81 8.62 10.98
N TYR A 335 -5.54 8.27 11.17
CA TYR A 335 -5.15 7.51 12.36
C TYR A 335 -5.52 8.30 13.63
N ASN A 336 -6.20 7.66 14.57
CA ASN A 336 -6.61 8.31 15.82
C ASN A 336 -5.61 7.99 16.94
N PRO A 337 -4.76 8.94 17.35
CA PRO A 337 -3.77 8.71 18.40
C PRO A 337 -4.38 8.57 19.81
N THR A 338 -5.67 8.90 19.98
CA THR A 338 -6.37 8.78 21.27
C THR A 338 -7.02 7.43 21.49
N VAL A 339 -7.10 6.58 20.47
CA VAL A 339 -7.51 5.18 20.64
C VAL A 339 -6.43 4.45 21.44
N LYS A 340 -6.84 3.88 22.56
CA LYS A 340 -5.89 3.21 23.47
C LYS A 340 -5.42 1.88 22.92
N ASP A 341 -4.20 1.53 23.25
CA ASP A 341 -3.67 0.18 23.02
C ASP A 341 -4.52 -0.84 23.78
N ILE A 342 -4.65 -2.03 23.19
CA ILE A 342 -5.47 -3.10 23.77
C ILE A 342 -4.59 -3.93 24.70
N ALA A 343 -4.81 -3.77 26.01
CA ALA A 343 -4.08 -4.52 27.02
C ALA A 343 -4.51 -6.00 27.02
N TYR A 344 -3.55 -6.89 27.20
CA TYR A 344 -3.82 -8.31 27.43
C TYR A 344 -4.26 -8.54 28.88
N ASP A 345 -5.48 -9.05 29.07
CA ASP A 345 -6.04 -9.32 30.39
C ASP A 345 -7.02 -10.50 30.34
N ALA A 346 -6.50 -11.71 30.51
CA ALA A 346 -7.29 -12.94 30.47
C ALA A 346 -8.29 -13.03 31.63
N ALA A 347 -7.95 -12.55 32.82
CA ALA A 347 -8.83 -12.57 33.98
C ALA A 347 -10.04 -11.64 33.76
N ARG A 348 -9.82 -10.42 33.27
CA ARG A 348 -10.90 -9.49 32.93
C ARG A 348 -11.77 -10.04 31.79
N ALA A 349 -11.17 -10.71 30.81
CA ALA A 349 -11.90 -11.35 29.71
C ALA A 349 -12.88 -12.39 30.23
N LYS A 350 -12.46 -13.26 31.13
CA LYS A 350 -13.35 -14.24 31.78
C LYS A 350 -14.49 -13.57 32.54
N ALA A 351 -14.20 -12.51 33.30
CA ALA A 351 -15.20 -11.76 34.03
C ALA A 351 -16.25 -11.15 33.09
N LEU A 352 -15.82 -10.58 31.96
CA LEU A 352 -16.73 -10.02 30.96
C LEU A 352 -17.64 -11.09 30.35
N LEU A 353 -17.12 -12.28 30.05
CA LEU A 353 -17.94 -13.39 29.56
C LEU A 353 -19.00 -13.81 30.57
N ALA A 354 -18.64 -13.90 31.86
CA ALA A 354 -19.57 -14.22 32.92
C ALA A 354 -20.66 -13.14 33.07
N GLU A 355 -20.27 -11.85 33.05
CA GLU A 355 -21.19 -10.71 33.06
C GLU A 355 -22.17 -10.73 31.88
N ALA A 356 -21.71 -11.20 30.72
CA ALA A 356 -22.52 -11.33 29.51
C ALA A 356 -23.45 -12.56 29.53
N GLY A 357 -23.35 -13.42 30.53
CA GLY A 357 -24.18 -14.63 30.67
C GLY A 357 -23.53 -15.92 30.16
N TYR A 358 -22.21 -15.91 29.96
CA TYR A 358 -21.45 -17.07 29.47
C TYR A 358 -20.30 -17.45 30.43
N PRO A 359 -20.61 -17.78 31.71
CA PRO A 359 -19.55 -18.12 32.69
C PRO A 359 -18.78 -19.39 32.32
N GLU A 360 -19.40 -20.31 31.59
CA GLU A 360 -18.79 -21.55 31.10
C GLU A 360 -18.29 -21.41 29.65
N GLY A 361 -18.39 -20.22 29.08
CA GLY A 361 -18.03 -19.96 27.69
C GLY A 361 -19.00 -20.57 26.68
N PHE A 362 -18.49 -20.87 25.50
CA PHE A 362 -19.24 -21.47 24.39
C PHE A 362 -18.25 -22.02 23.35
N ARG A 363 -18.78 -22.72 22.36
CA ARG A 363 -17.99 -23.21 21.21
C ARG A 363 -18.14 -22.29 20.03
N LEU A 364 -17.04 -22.06 19.33
CA LEU A 364 -16.97 -21.13 18.21
C LEU A 364 -16.14 -21.70 17.07
N THR A 365 -16.68 -21.73 15.86
CA THR A 365 -15.91 -22.00 14.66
C THR A 365 -15.42 -20.69 14.06
N VAL A 366 -14.12 -20.59 13.85
CA VAL A 366 -13.45 -19.46 13.20
C VAL A 366 -12.96 -19.90 11.83
N HIS A 367 -13.29 -19.15 10.80
CA HIS A 367 -12.83 -19.38 9.43
C HIS A 367 -11.71 -18.41 9.06
N VAL A 368 -10.63 -18.94 8.50
CA VAL A 368 -9.47 -18.15 8.06
C VAL A 368 -9.06 -18.58 6.65
N PRO A 369 -8.74 -17.65 5.74
CA PRO A 369 -8.21 -18.03 4.44
C PRO A 369 -6.79 -18.56 4.57
N GLY A 370 -6.50 -19.68 3.89
CA GLY A 370 -5.23 -20.38 4.01
C GLY A 370 -4.13 -19.85 3.11
N ASP A 371 -4.50 -19.19 2.02
CA ASP A 371 -3.62 -18.86 0.90
C ASP A 371 -3.67 -17.37 0.49
N ARG A 372 -4.15 -16.49 1.36
CA ARG A 372 -4.34 -15.07 1.03
C ARG A 372 -3.43 -14.12 1.80
N TYR A 373 -3.34 -14.29 3.12
CA TYR A 373 -2.62 -13.37 4.00
C TYR A 373 -1.44 -14.08 4.65
N PRO A 374 -0.22 -13.49 4.65
CA PRO A 374 0.95 -14.16 5.21
C PRO A 374 0.72 -14.59 6.66
N GLN A 375 0.93 -15.88 6.93
CA GLN A 375 0.85 -16.52 8.26
C GLN A 375 -0.48 -16.29 9.03
N ALA A 376 -1.57 -15.98 8.33
CA ALA A 376 -2.87 -15.79 8.96
C ALA A 376 -3.37 -17.05 9.68
N PRO A 377 -3.29 -18.27 9.09
CA PRO A 377 -3.69 -19.48 9.81
C PRO A 377 -2.93 -19.69 11.13
N GLU A 378 -1.62 -19.50 11.13
CA GLU A 378 -0.77 -19.65 12.33
C GLU A 378 -1.12 -18.60 13.39
N ALA A 379 -1.36 -17.36 12.99
CA ALA A 379 -1.78 -16.29 13.90
C ALA A 379 -3.15 -16.62 14.52
N LEU A 380 -4.11 -17.08 13.72
CA LEU A 380 -5.45 -17.44 14.20
C LEU A 380 -5.42 -18.69 15.07
N GLN A 381 -4.48 -19.61 14.86
CA GLN A 381 -4.28 -20.74 15.76
C GLN A 381 -3.85 -20.30 17.16
N ALA A 382 -2.96 -19.30 17.23
CA ALA A 382 -2.57 -18.70 18.50
C ALA A 382 -3.76 -17.98 19.18
N VAL A 383 -4.55 -17.24 18.40
CA VAL A 383 -5.79 -16.60 18.88
C VAL A 383 -6.75 -17.64 19.45
N ALA A 384 -6.94 -18.75 18.75
CA ALA A 384 -7.79 -19.86 19.18
C ALA A 384 -7.37 -20.41 20.56
N GLN A 385 -6.08 -20.53 20.81
CA GLN A 385 -5.55 -20.97 22.10
C GLN A 385 -5.84 -19.94 23.21
N PHE A 386 -5.66 -18.65 22.92
CA PHE A 386 -5.98 -17.59 23.87
C PHE A 386 -7.47 -17.58 24.22
N TRP A 387 -8.35 -17.76 23.25
CA TRP A 387 -9.78 -17.82 23.47
C TRP A 387 -10.20 -19.08 24.25
N THR A 388 -9.57 -20.21 23.96
CA THR A 388 -9.82 -21.45 24.70
C THR A 388 -9.49 -21.30 26.20
N ARG A 389 -8.45 -20.55 26.53
CA ARG A 389 -8.07 -20.29 27.94
C ARG A 389 -9.12 -19.51 28.72
N ILE A 390 -9.95 -18.73 28.05
CA ILE A 390 -11.05 -17.99 28.70
C ILE A 390 -12.39 -18.70 28.60
N GLY A 391 -12.44 -19.91 28.06
CA GLY A 391 -13.66 -20.72 27.97
C GLY A 391 -14.33 -20.72 26.61
N VAL A 392 -13.82 -20.00 25.62
CA VAL A 392 -14.33 -20.04 24.25
C VAL A 392 -13.54 -21.09 23.47
N LYS A 393 -14.15 -22.25 23.29
CA LYS A 393 -13.52 -23.39 22.59
C LYS A 393 -13.63 -23.19 21.09
N VAL A 394 -12.48 -23.04 20.43
CA VAL A 394 -12.42 -22.69 19.01
C VAL A 394 -12.12 -23.92 18.16
N ASN A 395 -12.93 -24.09 17.13
CA ASN A 395 -12.62 -24.92 15.97
C ASN A 395 -12.15 -23.98 14.84
N LEU A 396 -10.90 -24.09 14.43
CA LEU A 396 -10.33 -23.29 13.36
C LEU A 396 -10.43 -24.03 12.03
N GLU A 397 -11.17 -23.46 11.08
CA GLU A 397 -11.28 -23.97 9.72
C GLU A 397 -10.49 -23.10 8.75
N VAL A 398 -9.53 -23.71 8.07
CA VAL A 398 -8.72 -23.07 7.03
C VAL A 398 -9.40 -23.33 5.69
N VAL A 399 -9.74 -22.26 4.97
CA VAL A 399 -10.53 -22.31 3.74
C VAL A 399 -9.75 -21.65 2.59
N PRO A 400 -9.70 -22.24 1.38
CA PRO A 400 -9.11 -21.58 0.23
C PRO A 400 -9.80 -20.26 -0.09
N TRP A 401 -9.02 -19.25 -0.48
CA TRP A 401 -9.55 -17.90 -0.75
C TRP A 401 -10.68 -17.87 -1.76
N SER A 402 -10.60 -18.67 -2.80
CA SER A 402 -11.63 -18.74 -3.84
C SER A 402 -13.03 -19.09 -3.32
N ILE A 403 -13.09 -19.89 -2.25
CA ILE A 403 -14.32 -20.26 -1.56
C ILE A 403 -14.62 -19.26 -0.44
N TYR A 404 -13.59 -18.86 0.29
CA TYR A 404 -13.69 -18.02 1.47
C TYR A 404 -14.36 -16.69 1.18
N SER A 405 -13.90 -15.97 0.16
CA SER A 405 -14.39 -14.63 -0.17
C SER A 405 -15.89 -14.62 -0.48
N SER A 406 -16.39 -15.59 -1.22
CA SER A 406 -17.82 -15.71 -1.53
C SER A 406 -18.66 -15.94 -0.27
N ARG A 407 -18.23 -16.87 0.59
CA ARG A 407 -18.92 -17.17 1.85
C ARG A 407 -18.90 -16.00 2.82
N ALA A 408 -17.75 -15.31 2.94
CA ALA A 408 -17.60 -14.11 3.76
C ALA A 408 -18.52 -12.99 3.29
N ASN A 409 -18.58 -12.73 1.99
CA ASN A 409 -19.46 -11.73 1.40
C ASN A 409 -20.95 -11.98 1.67
N LYS A 410 -21.34 -13.23 1.82
CA LYS A 410 -22.71 -13.65 2.16
C LYS A 410 -22.97 -13.67 3.67
N ASN A 411 -22.01 -13.26 4.49
CA ASN A 411 -22.10 -13.33 5.96
C ASN A 411 -22.43 -14.74 6.47
N GLU A 412 -21.85 -15.75 5.86
CA GLU A 412 -22.08 -17.15 6.27
C GLU A 412 -21.28 -17.56 7.51
N PHE A 413 -20.22 -16.82 7.87
CA PHE A 413 -19.35 -17.15 9.00
C PHE A 413 -19.81 -16.52 10.31
N ALA A 414 -19.47 -17.14 11.43
CA ALA A 414 -19.58 -16.51 12.74
C ALA A 414 -18.45 -15.49 12.95
N VAL A 415 -17.24 -15.85 12.49
CA VAL A 415 -16.04 -15.01 12.56
C VAL A 415 -15.31 -15.08 11.23
N SER A 416 -15.07 -13.92 10.64
CA SER A 416 -14.27 -13.75 9.42
C SER A 416 -12.93 -13.11 9.76
N VAL A 417 -11.96 -13.29 8.88
CA VAL A 417 -10.64 -12.65 8.96
C VAL A 417 -10.37 -11.92 7.67
N LEU A 418 -10.01 -10.64 7.79
CA LEU A 418 -9.75 -9.75 6.67
C LEU A 418 -8.41 -9.04 6.89
N ALA A 419 -7.54 -9.02 5.88
CA ALA A 419 -6.45 -8.07 5.84
C ALA A 419 -6.80 -6.97 4.85
N TRP A 420 -6.85 -5.74 5.33
CA TRP A 420 -7.22 -4.58 4.55
C TRP A 420 -6.13 -3.51 4.57
N GLY A 421 -5.83 -2.96 3.41
CA GLY A 421 -4.95 -1.81 3.27
C GLY A 421 -5.37 -0.98 2.06
N ASN A 422 -5.32 0.34 2.20
CA ASN A 422 -5.63 1.28 1.14
C ASN A 422 -4.33 1.92 0.63
N GLY A 423 -4.02 1.74 -0.65
CA GLY A 423 -2.81 2.27 -1.28
C GLY A 423 -2.68 3.79 -1.27
N THR A 424 -3.76 4.54 -1.02
CA THR A 424 -3.71 6.00 -0.86
C THR A 424 -3.13 6.45 0.47
N GLY A 425 -3.14 5.58 1.50
CA GLY A 425 -2.72 5.93 2.86
C GLY A 425 -3.72 6.81 3.62
N GLU A 426 -4.94 6.96 3.12
CA GLU A 426 -5.99 7.78 3.72
C GLU A 426 -7.08 6.89 4.30
N ALA A 427 -7.52 7.16 5.54
CA ALA A 427 -8.40 6.27 6.30
C ALA A 427 -9.81 6.14 5.70
N GLY A 428 -10.34 7.20 5.09
CA GLY A 428 -11.76 7.27 4.72
C GLY A 428 -12.24 6.14 3.84
N TYR A 429 -11.46 5.77 2.82
CA TYR A 429 -11.84 4.68 1.92
C TYR A 429 -11.92 3.33 2.66
N GLY A 430 -10.93 3.04 3.51
CA GLY A 430 -10.93 1.81 4.32
C GLY A 430 -12.07 1.79 5.33
N LEU A 431 -12.33 2.90 5.99
CA LEU A 431 -13.43 3.02 6.96
C LEU A 431 -14.79 2.80 6.29
N VAL A 432 -15.03 3.40 5.13
CA VAL A 432 -16.28 3.19 4.37
C VAL A 432 -16.43 1.73 3.94
N ASN A 433 -15.37 1.13 3.42
CA ASN A 433 -15.42 -0.22 2.88
C ASN A 433 -15.61 -1.29 3.95
N VAL A 434 -14.98 -1.13 5.11
CA VAL A 434 -15.00 -2.13 6.18
C VAL A 434 -16.08 -1.87 7.23
N PHE A 435 -16.40 -0.61 7.53
CA PHE A 435 -17.21 -0.26 8.71
C PHE A 435 -18.53 0.45 8.41
N ALA A 436 -18.73 1.00 7.22
CA ALA A 436 -20.05 1.53 6.84
C ALA A 436 -21.07 0.39 6.81
N THR A 437 -22.30 0.71 7.19
CA THR A 437 -23.40 -0.25 7.04
C THR A 437 -23.46 -0.75 5.60
N ALA A 438 -23.45 -2.07 5.42
CA ALA A 438 -23.39 -2.69 4.11
C ALA A 438 -24.59 -2.33 3.25
N ASP A 439 -24.33 -1.75 2.08
CA ASP A 439 -25.33 -1.39 1.07
C ASP A 439 -24.69 -1.54 -0.31
N ALA A 440 -24.92 -2.68 -0.95
CA ALA A 440 -24.33 -3.01 -2.24
C ALA A 440 -24.71 -2.01 -3.35
N LYS A 441 -25.91 -1.46 -3.31
CA LYS A 441 -26.39 -0.49 -4.31
C LYS A 441 -25.65 0.84 -4.23
N LYS A 442 -25.26 1.24 -3.02
CA LYS A 442 -24.48 2.46 -2.78
C LYS A 442 -22.97 2.22 -2.77
N GLY A 443 -22.52 0.98 -2.87
CA GLY A 443 -21.11 0.62 -2.79
C GLY A 443 -20.51 0.79 -1.40
N LEU A 444 -21.32 0.71 -0.35
CA LEU A 444 -20.91 0.87 1.03
C LEU A 444 -20.70 -0.47 1.72
N GLY A 445 -19.69 -0.56 2.58
CA GLY A 445 -19.49 -1.72 3.43
C GLY A 445 -19.20 -3.01 2.68
N ASN A 446 -18.52 -2.95 1.52
CA ASN A 446 -18.26 -4.12 0.68
C ASN A 446 -17.42 -5.20 1.37
N SER A 447 -16.59 -4.82 2.33
CA SER A 447 -15.79 -5.73 3.15
C SER A 447 -16.24 -5.77 4.61
N ASN A 448 -17.41 -5.26 4.90
CA ASN A 448 -18.07 -5.38 6.20
C ASN A 448 -18.76 -6.74 6.30
N TRP A 449 -17.96 -7.78 6.42
CA TRP A 449 -18.45 -9.16 6.39
C TRP A 449 -19.22 -9.55 7.64
N GLY A 450 -18.92 -8.92 8.78
CA GLY A 450 -19.64 -9.13 10.03
C GLY A 450 -20.99 -8.41 10.11
N ARG A 451 -21.28 -7.52 9.18
CA ARG A 451 -22.50 -6.69 9.15
C ARG A 451 -22.61 -5.76 10.35
N TYR A 452 -21.49 -5.21 10.79
CA TYR A 452 -21.47 -4.11 11.76
C TYR A 452 -22.29 -2.93 11.24
N SER A 453 -23.04 -2.28 12.12
CA SER A 453 -23.81 -1.09 11.77
C SER A 453 -23.87 -0.12 12.96
N ASN A 454 -23.50 1.12 12.71
CA ASN A 454 -23.61 2.20 13.69
C ASN A 454 -23.96 3.49 12.95
N GLU A 455 -25.11 4.08 13.28
CA GLU A 455 -25.61 5.29 12.62
C GLU A 455 -24.63 6.47 12.77
N GLY A 456 -24.00 6.62 13.93
CA GLY A 456 -23.00 7.67 14.17
C GLY A 456 -21.78 7.52 13.28
N VAL A 457 -21.31 6.28 13.05
CA VAL A 457 -20.22 5.98 12.12
C VAL A 457 -20.66 6.32 10.70
N ASP A 458 -21.82 5.86 10.27
CA ASP A 458 -22.32 6.10 8.91
C ASP A 458 -22.45 7.60 8.61
N LYS A 459 -23.01 8.38 9.54
CA LYS A 459 -23.13 9.84 9.40
C LYS A 459 -21.77 10.53 9.34
N ALA A 460 -20.83 10.13 10.16
CA ALA A 460 -19.49 10.70 10.16
C ALA A 460 -18.75 10.40 8.83
N LEU A 461 -18.82 9.16 8.34
CA LEU A 461 -18.21 8.79 7.07
C LEU A 461 -18.84 9.52 5.88
N GLU A 462 -20.17 9.70 5.90
CA GLU A 462 -20.87 10.51 4.90
C GLU A 462 -20.41 11.97 4.93
N ALA A 463 -20.31 12.58 6.11
CA ALA A 463 -19.79 13.93 6.27
C ALA A 463 -18.37 14.09 5.77
N ALA A 464 -17.51 13.10 5.98
CA ALA A 464 -16.12 13.12 5.50
C ALA A 464 -16.02 13.15 3.97
N THR A 465 -16.99 12.56 3.26
CA THR A 465 -17.00 12.54 1.78
C THR A 465 -17.20 13.91 1.14
N VAL A 466 -17.71 14.88 1.89
CA VAL A 466 -18.01 16.24 1.39
C VAL A 466 -17.20 17.32 2.12
N GLU A 467 -16.32 16.97 3.04
CA GLU A 467 -15.52 17.92 3.82
C GLU A 467 -14.19 18.22 3.11
N PHE A 468 -14.02 19.47 2.64
CA PHE A 468 -12.83 19.93 1.93
C PHE A 468 -11.70 20.38 2.84
N ASN A 469 -12.01 20.77 4.08
CA ASN A 469 -10.96 21.15 5.03
C ASN A 469 -10.29 19.89 5.59
N SER A 470 -9.00 19.72 5.34
CA SER A 470 -8.25 18.52 5.72
C SER A 470 -8.26 18.27 7.23
N GLU A 471 -8.11 19.32 8.04
CA GLU A 471 -8.13 19.17 9.51
C GLU A 471 -9.49 18.71 10.01
N ARG A 472 -10.56 19.31 9.52
CA ARG A 472 -11.92 18.89 9.87
C ARG A 472 -12.22 17.49 9.37
N ARG A 473 -11.79 17.15 8.16
CA ARG A 473 -11.99 15.80 7.61
C ARG A 473 -11.25 14.75 8.44
N GLU A 474 -10.00 15.03 8.82
CA GLU A 474 -9.23 14.12 9.68
C GLU A 474 -9.90 13.97 11.05
N ALA A 475 -10.40 15.05 11.63
CA ALA A 475 -11.14 15.00 12.91
C ALA A 475 -12.39 14.11 12.81
N ILE A 476 -13.14 14.19 11.71
CA ILE A 476 -14.32 13.36 11.46
C ILE A 476 -13.91 11.88 11.35
N LEU A 477 -12.83 11.57 10.61
CA LEU A 477 -12.32 10.20 10.45
C LEU A 477 -11.83 9.65 11.79
N ARG A 478 -11.14 10.45 12.59
CA ARG A 478 -10.68 10.06 13.94
C ARG A 478 -11.85 9.78 14.86
N HIS A 479 -12.90 10.59 14.80
CA HIS A 479 -14.14 10.35 15.55
C HIS A 479 -14.76 9.01 15.17
N SER A 480 -14.85 8.70 13.88
CA SER A 480 -15.32 7.39 13.41
C SER A 480 -14.48 6.25 13.97
N ALA A 481 -13.16 6.39 13.97
CA ALA A 481 -12.25 5.37 14.51
C ALA A 481 -12.48 5.15 16.00
N GLN A 482 -12.79 6.21 16.77
CA GLN A 482 -13.13 6.09 18.20
C GLN A 482 -14.42 5.32 18.42
N LEU A 483 -15.47 5.64 17.67
CA LEU A 483 -16.75 4.91 17.77
C LEU A 483 -16.58 3.43 17.43
N ILE A 484 -15.84 3.12 16.37
CA ILE A 484 -15.53 1.77 15.95
C ILE A 484 -14.78 1.01 17.04
N SER A 485 -13.79 1.65 17.65
CA SER A 485 -13.03 1.09 18.76
C SER A 485 -13.90 0.84 19.99
N ASP A 486 -14.74 1.79 20.38
CA ASP A 486 -15.64 1.68 21.53
C ASP A 486 -16.63 0.53 21.37
N ASP A 487 -17.12 0.31 20.14
CA ASP A 487 -18.05 -0.78 19.83
C ASP A 487 -17.33 -2.12 19.66
N VAL A 488 -16.00 -2.16 19.64
CA VAL A 488 -15.23 -3.34 19.21
C VAL A 488 -15.86 -3.94 17.94
N ALA A 489 -16.01 -3.09 16.94
CA ALA A 489 -16.60 -3.48 15.66
C ALA A 489 -15.82 -4.60 14.99
N VAL A 490 -14.51 -4.60 15.18
CA VAL A 490 -13.57 -5.65 14.82
C VAL A 490 -12.58 -5.85 15.96
N ILE A 491 -11.86 -6.97 15.91
CA ILE A 491 -10.73 -7.25 16.81
C ILE A 491 -9.46 -7.10 15.97
N PRO A 492 -8.75 -5.97 16.04
CA PRO A 492 -7.51 -5.78 15.31
C PRO A 492 -6.40 -6.62 15.91
N LEU A 493 -5.58 -7.25 15.06
CA LEU A 493 -4.42 -8.03 15.52
C LEU A 493 -3.11 -7.28 15.29
N PHE A 494 -2.77 -7.04 14.05
CA PHE A 494 -1.50 -6.40 13.70
C PHE A 494 -1.57 -5.76 12.32
N HIS A 495 -0.58 -4.87 12.07
CA HIS A 495 -0.26 -4.36 10.73
C HIS A 495 0.92 -5.12 10.16
N TYR A 496 0.81 -5.61 8.93
CA TYR A 496 1.95 -6.16 8.22
C TYR A 496 2.97 -5.07 7.95
N LYS A 497 4.25 -5.36 8.21
CA LYS A 497 5.35 -4.50 7.79
C LYS A 497 5.61 -4.69 6.30
N ASN A 498 5.98 -3.61 5.62
CA ASN A 498 6.61 -3.69 4.32
C ASN A 498 8.11 -3.92 4.56
N ILE A 499 8.68 -4.92 3.89
CA ILE A 499 10.04 -5.37 4.16
C ILE A 499 10.86 -5.35 2.87
N TRP A 500 11.88 -4.51 2.87
CA TRP A 500 12.93 -4.48 1.87
C TRP A 500 14.22 -5.00 2.49
N ALA A 501 15.13 -5.50 1.67
CA ALA A 501 16.47 -5.84 2.08
C ALA A 501 17.47 -5.34 1.05
N SER A 502 18.64 -4.96 1.47
CA SER A 502 19.67 -4.40 0.62
C SER A 502 21.06 -4.81 1.06
N LYS A 503 22.05 -4.56 0.20
CA LYS A 503 23.45 -4.50 0.63
C LYS A 503 23.58 -3.45 1.72
N LYS A 504 24.47 -3.69 2.71
CA LYS A 504 24.81 -2.68 3.69
C LYS A 504 25.36 -1.41 3.02
N GLY A 505 25.08 -0.26 3.62
CA GLY A 505 25.44 1.04 3.09
C GLY A 505 24.37 1.69 2.23
N LEU A 506 23.23 1.01 2.02
CA LEU A 506 22.05 1.54 1.36
C LEU A 506 20.93 1.77 2.36
N LYS A 507 20.11 2.77 2.09
CA LYS A 507 18.85 3.06 2.80
C LYS A 507 17.70 2.93 1.83
N VAL A 508 16.56 2.44 2.32
CA VAL A 508 15.29 2.45 1.59
C VAL A 508 14.33 3.37 2.36
N ALA A 509 13.71 4.32 1.66
CA ALA A 509 12.79 5.27 2.27
C ALA A 509 11.59 4.56 2.90
N PRO A 510 11.13 5.00 4.10
CA PRO A 510 10.03 4.36 4.81
C PRO A 510 8.68 4.78 4.22
N TYR A 511 8.17 4.02 3.27
CA TYR A 511 6.82 4.21 2.77
C TYR A 511 5.83 3.26 3.44
N ILE A 512 4.63 3.76 3.75
CA ILE A 512 3.52 2.93 4.23
C ILE A 512 3.00 2.02 3.10
N SER A 513 2.97 2.52 1.86
CA SER A 513 2.74 1.70 0.67
C SER A 513 4.02 0.93 0.29
N ASP A 514 3.87 -0.28 -0.21
CA ASP A 514 4.99 -1.17 -0.55
C ASP A 514 5.50 -0.97 -1.99
N ARG A 515 5.62 0.29 -2.42
CA ARG A 515 6.18 0.62 -3.74
C ARG A 515 7.68 0.31 -3.81
N MET A 516 8.20 0.16 -5.02
CA MET A 516 9.62 0.01 -5.28
C MET A 516 10.07 0.86 -6.46
N ALA A 517 11.04 1.73 -6.21
CA ALA A 517 11.64 2.58 -7.22
C ALA A 517 13.05 3.01 -6.82
N ALA A 518 13.87 3.35 -7.79
CA ALA A 518 15.26 3.76 -7.56
C ALA A 518 15.37 5.02 -6.66
N GLN A 519 14.40 5.94 -6.75
CA GLN A 519 14.37 7.15 -5.93
C GLN A 519 14.27 6.88 -4.43
N MET A 520 13.75 5.70 -4.05
CA MET A 520 13.62 5.28 -2.66
C MET A 520 14.93 4.81 -2.05
N VAL A 521 15.92 4.49 -2.89
CA VAL A 521 17.18 3.91 -2.47
C VAL A 521 18.26 4.98 -2.50
N THR A 522 18.88 5.22 -1.36
CA THR A 522 19.98 6.17 -1.21
C THR A 522 21.15 5.52 -0.50
N ARG A 523 22.34 6.14 -0.59
CA ARG A 523 23.50 5.73 0.19
C ARG A 523 23.40 6.28 1.61
N GLU A 524 23.85 5.50 2.60
CA GLU A 524 23.98 5.99 3.96
C GLU A 524 24.97 7.17 4.01
N GLY A 525 24.65 8.17 4.84
CA GLY A 525 25.48 9.38 5.00
C GLY A 525 25.22 10.49 3.99
N LYS A 526 24.18 10.36 3.15
CA LYS A 526 23.70 11.41 2.26
C LYS A 526 22.38 12.00 2.74
#